data_f32e38dcdd32311814ee242e33818fc4
#
_entry.id   f32e38dcdd32311814ee242e33818fc4
#
_cell.length_a   1.000
_cell.length_b   1.000
_cell.length_c   1.000
_cell.angle_alpha   90.00
_cell.angle_beta   90.00
_cell.angle_gamma   90.00
#
_symmetry.space_group_name_H-M   'P 1'
#
loop_
_entity.id
_entity.type
_entity.pdbx_description
1 polymer ?
#
loop_
_entity_poly.entity_id
_entity_poly.type
_entity_poly.pdbx_seq_one_letter_code
_entity_poly.pdbx_strand_id
1 'polypeptide(L)'
;MERIGVLVVSYGSREVAMVDALVRSGSYRVEIYVADKQRNPFNLKIAAKHVVIPDLNVGSICRFAEANKDRINFGIVGPEKPIIEGVRDLVEKRTGIPMICPTKEYAIEESKVQQRLLFQRIAPEVNPRFKVFNPREYKSVALVKKAVYGWLEELGNRAVVKPDKPAAGKGVGVWGDHFSSREQLFDHFMSNYQFGSVIIEEKIEGEESSFQAFCDGKHLAPLPDTRDYKRAFDGDKGPNTGGMGSYKNTGDVLPFLTRDDRAKELEVVTRIFERWRKKDDGSLRGVPLYVAFMHTGKGLKILENNSRPGDPEIMNILPILKDDFIDVCYKMLEGNLLRVELEKAATVVTYKVPPSYGGYLDAFPDLVVQEEVDKPVYLSRANELTKKYGNKIRVYPGSMELRDRETYALKSRTVCVXXXXXDIETARSXXLEGLEAIEGGALWHRTDIASEEHVVMSKKHMAALRSEP
;
A
#
# COMPACT_ATOMS: atom_id res chain seq x y z
N MET A 1 -21.69 -26.72 0.85
CA MET A 1 -21.12 -25.46 1.33
C MET A 1 -22.02 -24.30 0.90
N GLU A 2 -22.23 -23.36 1.78
CA GLU A 2 -23.01 -22.15 1.50
C GLU A 2 -22.32 -21.30 0.44
N ARG A 3 -23.09 -20.79 -0.52
CA ARG A 3 -22.56 -19.91 -1.57
C ARG A 3 -22.46 -18.49 -1.05
N ILE A 4 -21.32 -17.85 -1.27
CA ILE A 4 -21.10 -16.46 -0.93
C ILE A 4 -20.59 -15.72 -2.17
N GLY A 5 -21.29 -14.67 -2.57
CA GLY A 5 -20.87 -13.80 -3.66
C GLY A 5 -20.17 -12.57 -3.13
N VAL A 6 -19.02 -12.24 -3.69
CA VAL A 6 -18.23 -11.08 -3.24
C VAL A 6 -17.92 -10.16 -4.42
N LEU A 7 -18.26 -8.89 -4.28
CA LEU A 7 -17.84 -7.86 -5.22
C LEU A 7 -16.42 -7.42 -4.86
N VAL A 8 -15.52 -7.42 -5.83
CA VAL A 8 -14.15 -6.93 -5.61
C VAL A 8 -13.88 -5.80 -6.60
N VAL A 9 -13.50 -4.65 -6.08
CA VAL A 9 -13.07 -3.51 -6.91
C VAL A 9 -11.55 -3.59 -6.97
N SER A 10 -11.01 -3.77 -8.18
CA SER A 10 -9.62 -4.15 -8.35
C SER A 10 -8.83 -3.20 -9.24
N TYR A 11 -7.64 -2.86 -8.74
CA TYR A 11 -6.64 -2.08 -9.47
C TYR A 11 -5.47 -2.95 -9.92
N GLY A 12 -5.04 -3.89 -9.09
CA GLY A 12 -3.83 -4.65 -9.37
C GLY A 12 -3.60 -5.83 -8.43
N SER A 13 -2.32 -6.10 -8.15
CA SER A 13 -1.91 -7.31 -7.41
C SER A 13 -2.49 -7.40 -6.00
N ARG A 14 -2.66 -6.27 -5.31
CA ARG A 14 -3.24 -6.28 -3.96
C ARG A 14 -4.62 -6.93 -3.98
N GLU A 15 -5.45 -6.57 -4.94
CA GLU A 15 -6.79 -7.11 -5.03
C GLU A 15 -6.79 -8.54 -5.55
N VAL A 16 -5.83 -8.90 -6.40
CA VAL A 16 -5.64 -10.31 -6.77
C VAL A 16 -5.36 -11.15 -5.52
N ALA A 17 -4.51 -10.64 -4.61
CA ALA A 17 -4.25 -11.33 -3.36
C ALA A 17 -5.50 -11.47 -2.50
N MET A 18 -6.37 -10.44 -2.50
CA MET A 18 -7.65 -10.51 -1.80
C MET A 18 -8.55 -11.58 -2.41
N VAL A 19 -8.66 -11.61 -3.74
CA VAL A 19 -9.46 -12.63 -4.44
C VAL A 19 -8.93 -14.02 -4.10
N ASP A 20 -7.61 -14.19 -4.16
CA ASP A 20 -6.98 -15.46 -3.82
C ASP A 20 -7.34 -15.90 -2.39
N ALA A 21 -7.26 -14.97 -1.42
CA ALA A 21 -7.61 -15.29 -0.04
C ALA A 21 -9.10 -15.64 0.10
N LEU A 22 -9.97 -14.94 -0.61
CA LEU A 22 -11.40 -15.22 -0.55
C LEU A 22 -11.73 -16.61 -1.12
N VAL A 23 -11.18 -16.95 -2.29
CA VAL A 23 -11.53 -18.22 -2.95
C VAL A 23 -10.86 -19.43 -2.29
N ARG A 24 -9.86 -19.21 -1.43
CA ARG A 24 -9.26 -20.30 -0.65
C ARG A 24 -10.12 -20.75 0.52
N SER A 25 -11.28 -20.14 0.72
CA SER A 25 -12.20 -20.54 1.80
C SER A 25 -12.45 -22.03 1.81
N GLY A 26 -12.30 -22.66 2.97
CA GLY A 26 -12.64 -24.07 3.16
C GLY A 26 -14.07 -24.29 3.61
N SER A 27 -14.78 -23.19 3.93
CA SER A 27 -16.13 -23.29 4.51
C SER A 27 -17.23 -22.80 3.57
N TYR A 28 -16.87 -22.06 2.51
CA TYR A 28 -17.85 -21.45 1.61
C TYR A 28 -17.48 -21.70 0.16
N ARG A 29 -18.51 -21.79 -0.70
CA ARG A 29 -18.31 -21.77 -2.14
C ARG A 29 -18.38 -20.31 -2.58
N VAL A 30 -17.23 -19.75 -2.95
CA VAL A 30 -17.11 -18.32 -3.19
C VAL A 30 -17.22 -18.01 -4.68
N GLU A 31 -18.07 -17.05 -5.02
CA GLU A 31 -18.22 -16.52 -6.38
C GLU A 31 -17.76 -15.07 -6.36
N ILE A 32 -16.84 -14.71 -7.25
CA ILE A 32 -16.25 -13.39 -7.28
C ILE A 32 -16.80 -12.58 -8.45
N TYR A 33 -17.22 -11.35 -8.15
CA TYR A 33 -17.74 -10.38 -9.13
C TYR A 33 -16.73 -9.23 -9.16
N VAL A 34 -15.94 -9.14 -10.24
CA VAL A 34 -14.81 -8.19 -10.27
C VAL A 34 -15.13 -6.98 -11.15
N ALA A 35 -15.07 -5.80 -10.53
CA ALA A 35 -15.02 -4.52 -11.24
C ALA A 35 -13.54 -4.15 -11.32
N ASP A 36 -12.95 -4.32 -12.50
CA ASP A 36 -11.51 -4.32 -12.69
C ASP A 36 -11.06 -3.14 -13.55
N LYS A 37 -9.87 -2.64 -13.28
CA LYS A 37 -9.29 -1.58 -14.08
C LYS A 37 -8.90 -2.06 -15.49
N GLN A 38 -8.50 -3.33 -15.59
CA GLN A 38 -8.06 -3.94 -16.85
C GLN A 38 -8.44 -5.41 -16.86
N ARG A 39 -8.17 -6.06 -17.99
CA ARG A 39 -8.42 -7.51 -18.13
C ARG A 39 -7.30 -8.30 -17.45
N ASN A 40 -7.29 -8.27 -16.12
CA ASN A 40 -6.28 -8.97 -15.32
C ASN A 40 -6.42 -10.48 -15.51
N PRO A 41 -5.36 -11.18 -15.90
CA PRO A 41 -5.49 -12.62 -16.23
C PRO A 41 -5.91 -13.49 -15.06
N PHE A 42 -5.52 -13.16 -13.83
CA PHE A 42 -5.94 -13.93 -12.67
C PHE A 42 -7.44 -13.72 -12.41
N ASN A 43 -7.86 -12.47 -12.39
CA ASN A 43 -9.26 -12.14 -12.10
C ASN A 43 -10.19 -12.71 -13.16
N LEU A 44 -9.80 -12.62 -14.44
CA LEU A 44 -10.61 -13.18 -15.53
C LEU A 44 -10.84 -14.68 -15.36
N LYS A 45 -9.82 -15.40 -14.94
CA LYS A 45 -9.90 -16.86 -14.79
C LYS A 45 -10.81 -17.25 -13.63
N ILE A 46 -10.79 -16.48 -12.53
CA ILE A 46 -11.47 -16.83 -11.28
C ILE A 46 -12.90 -16.29 -11.23
N ALA A 47 -13.17 -15.15 -11.85
CA ALA A 47 -14.42 -14.42 -11.64
C ALA A 47 -15.64 -15.15 -12.23
N ALA A 48 -16.74 -15.14 -11.48
CA ALA A 48 -18.04 -15.52 -12.01
C ALA A 48 -18.52 -14.48 -13.03
N LYS A 49 -18.26 -13.20 -12.74
CA LYS A 49 -18.47 -12.10 -13.69
C LYS A 49 -17.37 -11.07 -13.55
N HIS A 50 -16.99 -10.45 -14.66
CA HIS A 50 -15.87 -9.51 -14.74
C HIS A 50 -16.28 -8.36 -15.65
N VAL A 51 -16.02 -7.14 -15.20
CA VAL A 51 -16.24 -5.94 -16.03
C VAL A 51 -14.99 -5.06 -15.96
N VAL A 52 -14.63 -4.46 -17.09
CA VAL A 52 -13.51 -3.52 -17.13
C VAL A 52 -14.06 -2.10 -17.01
N ILE A 53 -13.56 -1.37 -16.01
CA ILE A 53 -13.88 0.03 -15.77
C ILE A 53 -12.55 0.77 -15.69
N PRO A 54 -12.02 1.25 -16.82
CA PRO A 54 -10.63 1.74 -16.85
C PRO A 54 -10.30 2.87 -15.88
N ASP A 55 -11.29 3.73 -15.58
CA ASP A 55 -11.10 4.82 -14.62
C ASP A 55 -11.65 4.49 -13.23
N LEU A 56 -12.17 3.27 -13.02
CA LEU A 56 -12.78 2.84 -11.77
C LEU A 56 -13.77 3.86 -11.22
N ASN A 57 -14.56 4.49 -12.08
CA ASN A 57 -15.52 5.49 -11.62
C ASN A 57 -16.64 4.83 -10.81
N VAL A 58 -17.07 5.55 -9.79
CA VAL A 58 -18.01 5.01 -8.80
C VAL A 58 -19.37 4.69 -9.41
N GLY A 59 -19.82 5.49 -10.35
CA GLY A 59 -21.11 5.24 -11.03
C GLY A 59 -21.13 3.90 -11.74
N SER A 60 -20.07 3.59 -12.49
CA SER A 60 -19.99 2.32 -13.22
C SER A 60 -19.83 1.13 -12.28
N ILE A 61 -19.05 1.31 -11.20
CA ILE A 61 -18.92 0.25 -10.18
C ILE A 61 -20.30 -0.03 -9.58
N CYS A 62 -21.05 1.02 -9.24
CA CYS A 62 -22.38 0.87 -8.66
C CYS A 62 -23.34 0.18 -9.63
N ARG A 63 -23.30 0.52 -10.91
CA ARG A 63 -24.15 -0.14 -11.91
C ARG A 63 -23.87 -1.64 -12.00
N PHE A 64 -22.60 -2.02 -11.95
CA PHE A 64 -22.21 -3.43 -11.93
C PHE A 64 -22.75 -4.13 -10.67
N ALA A 65 -22.63 -3.46 -9.52
CA ALA A 65 -23.17 -4.00 -8.26
C ALA A 65 -24.68 -4.17 -8.34
N GLU A 66 -25.38 -3.16 -8.87
CA GLU A 66 -26.85 -3.23 -9.02
C GLU A 66 -27.28 -4.38 -9.93
N ALA A 67 -26.56 -4.58 -11.02
CA ALA A 67 -26.89 -5.63 -11.99
C ALA A 67 -26.75 -7.03 -11.39
N ASN A 68 -25.94 -7.16 -10.34
CA ASN A 68 -25.62 -8.46 -9.73
C ASN A 68 -26.00 -8.52 -8.24
N LYS A 69 -26.82 -7.59 -7.77
CA LYS A 69 -27.05 -7.44 -6.33
C LYS A 69 -27.66 -8.66 -5.67
N ASP A 70 -28.43 -9.44 -6.40
CA ASP A 70 -29.05 -10.64 -5.84
C ASP A 70 -28.07 -11.77 -5.63
N ARG A 71 -26.87 -11.65 -6.19
CA ARG A 71 -25.81 -12.67 -6.07
C ARG A 71 -24.68 -12.25 -5.15
N ILE A 72 -24.61 -10.98 -4.75
CA ILE A 72 -23.49 -10.42 -3.98
C ILE A 72 -23.89 -10.25 -2.53
N ASN A 73 -23.11 -10.86 -1.63
CA ASN A 73 -23.34 -10.78 -0.19
C ASN A 73 -22.61 -9.60 0.45
N PHE A 74 -21.41 -9.27 -0.03
CA PHE A 74 -20.68 -8.08 0.42
C PHE A 74 -19.64 -7.71 -0.64
N GLY A 75 -19.04 -6.52 -0.48
CA GLY A 75 -17.98 -6.06 -1.38
C GLY A 75 -16.73 -5.67 -0.62
N ILE A 76 -15.60 -5.68 -1.32
CA ILE A 76 -14.32 -5.24 -0.78
C ILE A 76 -13.61 -4.38 -1.82
N VAL A 77 -13.02 -3.27 -1.37
CA VAL A 77 -12.38 -2.30 -2.25
C VAL A 77 -10.93 -2.12 -1.82
N GLY A 78 -10.00 -2.31 -2.76
CA GLY A 78 -8.59 -2.09 -2.48
C GLY A 78 -8.08 -0.71 -2.85
N PRO A 79 -8.36 -0.23 -4.08
CA PRO A 79 -7.74 1.02 -4.56
C PRO A 79 -8.35 2.27 -3.95
N GLU A 80 -7.50 3.27 -3.76
CA GLU A 80 -7.87 4.49 -3.07
C GLU A 80 -8.80 5.40 -3.85
N LYS A 81 -8.69 5.46 -5.18
CA LYS A 81 -9.51 6.38 -5.98
C LYS A 81 -11.02 6.18 -5.77
N PRO A 82 -11.57 4.98 -5.96
CA PRO A 82 -13.01 4.82 -5.72
C PRO A 82 -13.38 5.01 -4.25
N ILE A 83 -12.50 4.69 -3.31
CA ILE A 83 -12.75 4.94 -1.89
C ILE A 83 -12.93 6.44 -1.65
N ILE A 84 -12.02 7.25 -2.16
CA ILE A 84 -12.05 8.71 -2.00
C ILE A 84 -13.32 9.30 -2.66
N GLU A 85 -13.76 8.69 -3.76
CA GLU A 85 -14.92 9.17 -4.49
C GLU A 85 -16.25 8.66 -3.94
N GLY A 86 -16.21 7.90 -2.83
CA GLY A 86 -17.43 7.52 -2.13
C GLY A 86 -18.10 6.24 -2.62
N VAL A 87 -17.33 5.26 -3.08
CA VAL A 87 -17.89 4.02 -3.62
C VAL A 87 -18.75 3.30 -2.57
N ARG A 88 -18.33 3.24 -1.32
CA ARG A 88 -19.12 2.57 -0.29
C ARG A 88 -20.45 3.28 -0.08
N ASP A 89 -20.42 4.62 0.01
CA ASP A 89 -21.62 5.41 0.25
C ASP A 89 -22.66 5.15 -0.83
N LEU A 90 -22.25 5.17 -2.10
CA LEU A 90 -23.17 4.98 -3.20
C LEU A 90 -23.69 3.55 -3.31
N VAL A 91 -22.80 2.56 -3.23
CA VAL A 91 -23.19 1.15 -3.39
C VAL A 91 -24.11 0.72 -2.25
N GLU A 92 -23.79 1.08 -1.01
CA GLU A 92 -24.64 0.71 0.14
C GLU A 92 -26.01 1.37 0.04
N LYS A 93 -26.05 2.64 -0.40
CA LYS A 93 -27.32 3.36 -0.54
C LYS A 93 -28.20 2.72 -1.60
N ARG A 94 -27.64 2.38 -2.75
CA ARG A 94 -28.44 1.89 -3.89
C ARG A 94 -28.73 0.40 -3.86
N THR A 95 -27.87 -0.39 -3.29
CA THR A 95 -28.01 -1.85 -3.37
C THR A 95 -28.20 -2.53 -2.02
N GLY A 96 -27.80 -1.88 -0.94
CA GLY A 96 -27.77 -2.52 0.38
C GLY A 96 -26.61 -3.48 0.59
N ILE A 97 -25.74 -3.64 -0.40
CA ILE A 97 -24.56 -4.51 -0.28
C ILE A 97 -23.56 -3.87 0.69
N PRO A 98 -23.24 -4.51 1.82
CA PRO A 98 -22.25 -3.93 2.74
C PRO A 98 -20.86 -3.97 2.13
N MET A 99 -20.10 -2.89 2.31
CA MET A 99 -18.80 -2.73 1.65
C MET A 99 -17.67 -2.65 2.68
N ILE A 100 -16.60 -3.38 2.42
CA ILE A 100 -15.39 -3.34 3.24
C ILE A 100 -14.44 -2.31 2.63
N CYS A 101 -14.59 -1.10 3.08
CA CYS A 101 -13.75 0.06 2.84
C CYS A 101 -14.38 1.21 3.63
N PRO A 102 -13.70 2.35 3.79
CA PRO A 102 -14.30 3.46 4.53
C PRO A 102 -15.38 4.17 3.72
N THR A 103 -16.27 4.84 4.43
CA THR A 103 -17.12 5.83 3.80
C THR A 103 -16.25 7.00 3.32
N LYS A 104 -16.81 7.87 2.51
CA LYS A 104 -16.09 9.04 2.00
C LYS A 104 -15.53 9.89 3.14
N GLU A 105 -16.30 10.02 4.22
CA GLU A 105 -15.87 10.78 5.41
C GLU A 105 -14.57 10.27 6.00
N TYR A 106 -14.33 8.97 5.93
CA TYR A 106 -13.14 8.33 6.52
C TYR A 106 -12.08 7.96 5.47
N ALA A 107 -12.22 8.45 4.25
CA ALA A 107 -11.22 8.25 3.19
C ALA A 107 -10.08 9.24 3.37
N ILE A 108 -9.34 9.08 4.44
CA ILE A 108 -8.35 10.06 4.92
C ILE A 108 -7.19 10.28 3.93
N GLU A 109 -6.99 9.33 3.03
CA GLU A 109 -5.90 9.42 2.05
C GLU A 109 -6.09 10.57 1.05
N GLU A 110 -7.28 11.11 0.97
CA GLU A 110 -7.58 12.22 0.06
C GLU A 110 -6.71 13.44 0.32
N SER A 111 -6.31 13.69 1.58
CA SER A 111 -5.61 14.93 1.92
C SER A 111 -4.53 14.69 2.97
N LYS A 112 -3.29 14.96 2.61
CA LYS A 112 -2.18 14.92 3.57
C LYS A 112 -2.29 16.05 4.59
N VAL A 113 -2.84 17.18 4.18
CA VAL A 113 -3.12 18.29 5.11
C VAL A 113 -4.07 17.83 6.21
N GLN A 114 -5.17 17.19 5.83
CA GLN A 114 -6.14 16.73 6.80
C GLN A 114 -5.55 15.66 7.72
N GLN A 115 -4.67 14.81 7.20
CA GLN A 115 -4.00 13.83 8.05
C GLN A 115 -3.14 14.50 9.11
N ARG A 116 -2.35 15.49 8.71
CA ARG A 116 -1.48 16.21 9.67
C ARG A 116 -2.30 16.92 10.74
N LEU A 117 -3.42 17.54 10.34
CA LEU A 117 -4.30 18.21 11.29
C LEU A 117 -4.97 17.20 12.24
N LEU A 118 -5.35 16.04 11.72
CA LEU A 118 -5.92 14.98 12.56
C LEU A 118 -4.91 14.52 13.62
N PHE A 119 -3.67 14.24 13.20
CA PHE A 119 -2.65 13.79 14.15
C PHE A 119 -2.28 14.88 15.14
N GLN A 120 -2.29 16.15 14.71
CA GLN A 120 -2.01 17.24 15.63
C GLN A 120 -3.04 17.29 16.75
N ARG A 121 -4.28 16.92 16.44
CA ARG A 121 -5.36 16.90 17.42
C ARG A 121 -5.32 15.64 18.30
N ILE A 122 -5.01 14.49 17.72
CA ILE A 122 -5.13 13.19 18.42
C ILE A 122 -3.82 12.77 19.09
N ALA A 123 -2.68 12.97 18.43
CA ALA A 123 -1.39 12.43 18.87
C ALA A 123 -0.25 13.38 18.46
N PRO A 124 -0.27 14.61 18.99
CA PRO A 124 0.70 15.62 18.54
C PRO A 124 2.16 15.23 18.77
N GLU A 125 2.44 14.42 19.78
CA GLU A 125 3.81 14.02 20.11
C GLU A 125 4.43 13.12 19.05
N VAL A 126 3.61 12.45 18.22
CA VAL A 126 4.15 11.61 17.14
C VAL A 126 3.98 12.23 15.76
N ASN A 127 3.41 13.44 15.71
CA ASN A 127 3.21 14.14 14.45
C ASN A 127 4.47 14.93 14.11
N PRO A 128 5.07 14.76 12.91
CA PRO A 128 6.22 15.61 12.55
C PRO A 128 5.85 17.09 12.54
N ARG A 129 6.84 17.94 12.75
CA ARG A 129 6.67 19.38 12.56
C ARG A 129 6.35 19.64 11.09
N PHE A 130 5.37 20.47 10.82
CA PHE A 130 4.95 20.73 9.45
C PHE A 130 4.39 22.12 9.27
N LYS A 131 4.39 22.58 8.02
CA LYS A 131 3.68 23.80 7.63
C LYS A 131 2.96 23.55 6.32
N VAL A 132 1.75 24.11 6.23
CA VAL A 132 0.92 24.03 5.04
C VAL A 132 1.04 25.34 4.28
N PHE A 133 1.26 25.23 2.96
CA PHE A 133 1.33 26.38 2.06
C PHE A 133 0.18 26.30 1.08
N ASN A 134 -0.82 27.15 1.29
CA ASN A 134 -2.04 27.17 0.50
C ASN A 134 -1.98 28.33 -0.50
N PRO A 135 -2.10 28.09 -1.82
CA PRO A 135 -2.03 29.17 -2.80
C PRO A 135 -3.01 30.32 -2.56
N ARG A 136 -4.10 30.06 -1.87
CA ARG A 136 -5.09 31.09 -1.56
C ARG A 136 -4.63 32.06 -0.50
N GLU A 137 -3.57 31.72 0.24
CA GLU A 137 -3.10 32.51 1.38
C GLU A 137 -1.94 33.44 1.04
N TYR A 138 -1.37 33.33 -0.15
CA TYR A 138 -0.22 34.12 -0.57
C TYR A 138 -0.54 34.89 -1.85
N LYS A 139 -0.34 36.20 -1.77
CA LYS A 139 -0.68 37.12 -2.88
C LYS A 139 0.34 37.10 -4.01
N SER A 140 1.54 36.60 -3.77
CA SER A 140 2.58 36.59 -4.79
C SER A 140 3.57 35.46 -4.55
N VAL A 141 4.31 35.12 -5.62
CA VAL A 141 5.39 34.13 -5.52
C VAL A 141 6.45 34.61 -4.54
N ALA A 142 6.77 35.88 -4.53
CA ALA A 142 7.77 36.43 -3.60
C ALA A 142 7.38 36.22 -2.14
N LEU A 143 6.09 36.36 -1.83
CA LEU A 143 5.62 36.16 -0.46
C LEU A 143 5.67 34.71 -0.03
N VAL A 144 5.25 33.77 -0.90
CA VAL A 144 5.32 32.36 -0.54
C VAL A 144 6.77 31.89 -0.47
N LYS A 145 7.64 32.41 -1.34
CA LYS A 145 9.08 32.08 -1.28
C LYS A 145 9.67 32.50 0.05
N LYS A 146 9.35 33.70 0.49
CA LYS A 146 9.83 34.19 1.80
C LYS A 146 9.37 33.26 2.92
N ALA A 147 8.09 32.87 2.90
CA ALA A 147 7.54 31.97 3.92
C ALA A 147 8.21 30.60 3.90
N VAL A 148 8.41 30.04 2.71
CA VAL A 148 9.08 28.74 2.55
C VAL A 148 10.52 28.83 3.08
N TYR A 149 11.27 29.86 2.69
CA TYR A 149 12.66 29.99 3.12
C TYR A 149 12.74 30.18 4.64
N GLY A 150 11.80 30.95 5.23
CA GLY A 150 11.74 31.09 6.67
C GLY A 150 11.52 29.76 7.39
N TRP A 151 10.64 28.95 6.85
CA TRP A 151 10.37 27.62 7.41
C TRP A 151 11.60 26.69 7.25
N LEU A 152 12.28 26.76 6.10
CA LEU A 152 13.50 26.00 5.89
C LEU A 152 14.59 26.41 6.88
N GLU A 153 14.66 27.69 7.20
CA GLU A 153 15.61 28.15 8.21
C GLU A 153 15.32 27.50 9.56
N GLU A 154 14.05 27.44 9.96
CA GLU A 154 13.66 26.80 11.22
C GLU A 154 13.97 25.29 11.23
N LEU A 155 13.86 24.64 10.08
CA LEU A 155 14.12 23.20 9.97
C LEU A 155 15.61 22.86 9.73
N GLY A 156 16.46 23.88 9.58
CA GLY A 156 17.86 23.63 9.22
C GLY A 156 17.99 22.99 7.84
N ASN A 157 17.09 23.32 6.94
CA ASN A 157 16.96 22.79 5.58
C ASN A 157 16.55 21.31 5.54
N ARG A 158 16.42 20.63 6.65
CA ARG A 158 16.03 19.21 6.68
C ARG A 158 14.53 19.11 6.50
N ALA A 159 14.11 18.93 5.26
CA ALA A 159 12.70 19.08 4.89
C ALA A 159 12.25 18.00 3.89
N VAL A 160 10.97 17.68 3.95
CA VAL A 160 10.27 16.84 2.98
C VAL A 160 9.10 17.63 2.43
N VAL A 161 9.01 17.73 1.11
CA VAL A 161 7.95 18.45 0.41
C VAL A 161 6.94 17.43 -0.10
N LYS A 162 5.65 17.64 0.22
CA LYS A 162 4.59 16.73 -0.16
C LYS A 162 3.40 17.50 -0.74
N PRO A 163 2.88 17.11 -1.91
CA PRO A 163 1.62 17.69 -2.37
C PRO A 163 0.48 17.19 -1.48
N ASP A 164 -0.58 17.99 -1.35
CA ASP A 164 -1.72 17.63 -0.50
C ASP A 164 -2.44 16.38 -1.02
N LYS A 165 -2.69 16.32 -2.31
CA LYS A 165 -3.51 15.24 -2.90
C LYS A 165 -2.67 13.99 -3.17
N PRO A 166 -3.32 12.81 -3.19
CA PRO A 166 -2.59 11.57 -3.46
C PRO A 166 -1.90 11.59 -4.81
N ALA A 167 -0.66 11.13 -4.85
CA ALA A 167 0.13 11.11 -6.08
C ALA A 167 0.95 9.83 -6.19
N ALA A 168 0.58 8.79 -5.45
CA ALA A 168 1.26 7.48 -5.44
C ALA A 168 2.77 7.65 -5.17
N GLY A 169 3.10 8.52 -4.22
CA GLY A 169 4.48 8.82 -3.87
C GLY A 169 5.16 9.82 -4.79
N LYS A 170 4.56 10.11 -5.92
CA LYS A 170 5.09 11.10 -6.86
C LYS A 170 4.88 12.50 -6.28
N GLY A 171 5.79 13.41 -6.57
CA GLY A 171 5.72 14.75 -6.05
C GLY A 171 6.32 14.91 -4.66
N VAL A 172 6.63 13.81 -3.97
CA VAL A 172 7.33 13.88 -2.69
C VAL A 172 8.81 14.11 -2.97
N GLY A 173 9.36 15.14 -2.36
CA GLY A 173 10.78 15.46 -2.49
C GLY A 173 11.44 15.51 -1.12
N VAL A 174 12.64 14.92 -1.02
CA VAL A 174 13.36 14.79 0.26
C VAL A 174 14.70 15.49 0.15
N TRP A 175 14.97 16.39 1.10
CA TRP A 175 16.26 17.07 1.16
C TRP A 175 17.41 16.08 1.27
N GLY A 176 18.43 16.28 0.44
CA GLY A 176 19.59 15.42 0.40
C GLY A 176 19.48 14.28 -0.61
N ASP A 177 18.24 13.89 -0.94
CA ASP A 177 18.00 12.82 -1.90
C ASP A 177 17.57 13.37 -3.25
N HIS A 178 16.65 14.34 -3.25
CA HIS A 178 16.07 14.88 -4.48
C HIS A 178 16.50 16.31 -4.78
N PHE A 179 16.91 17.03 -3.78
CA PHE A 179 17.47 18.39 -3.94
C PHE A 179 18.45 18.68 -2.82
N SER A 180 19.42 19.56 -3.11
CA SER A 180 20.49 19.89 -2.17
C SER A 180 20.66 21.41 -1.99
N SER A 181 19.74 22.20 -2.52
CA SER A 181 19.75 23.65 -2.33
C SER A 181 18.31 24.14 -2.13
N ARG A 182 18.18 25.31 -1.49
CA ARG A 182 16.85 25.90 -1.31
C ARG A 182 16.20 26.23 -2.65
N GLU A 183 16.99 26.62 -3.64
CA GLU A 183 16.49 26.92 -4.98
C GLU A 183 15.88 25.66 -5.61
N GLN A 184 16.58 24.54 -5.52
CA GLN A 184 16.08 23.28 -6.06
C GLN A 184 14.81 22.84 -5.33
N LEU A 185 14.79 22.96 -4.01
CA LEU A 185 13.60 22.64 -3.23
C LEU A 185 12.43 23.52 -3.64
N PHE A 186 12.67 24.83 -3.78
CA PHE A 186 11.60 25.75 -4.15
C PHE A 186 11.06 25.48 -5.54
N ASP A 187 11.92 25.10 -6.49
CA ASP A 187 11.48 24.70 -7.84
C ASP A 187 10.55 23.49 -7.75
N HIS A 188 10.93 22.50 -6.96
CA HIS A 188 10.10 21.31 -6.73
C HIS A 188 8.79 21.69 -6.05
N PHE A 189 8.86 22.54 -5.04
CA PHE A 189 7.69 23.03 -4.33
C PHE A 189 6.73 23.70 -5.31
N MET A 190 7.23 24.59 -6.16
CA MET A 190 6.38 25.32 -7.10
C MET A 190 5.75 24.41 -8.15
N SER A 191 6.43 23.33 -8.53
CA SER A 191 5.86 22.39 -9.50
C SER A 191 4.60 21.70 -8.96
N ASN A 192 4.47 21.63 -7.64
CA ASN A 192 3.27 21.09 -6.99
C ASN A 192 2.29 22.19 -6.57
N TYR A 193 2.82 23.32 -6.12
CA TYR A 193 2.04 24.43 -5.57
C TYR A 193 1.05 25.00 -6.59
N GLN A 194 1.42 24.97 -7.87
CA GLN A 194 0.51 25.46 -8.92
C GLN A 194 -0.80 24.66 -8.99
N PHE A 195 -0.82 23.45 -8.41
CA PHE A 195 -2.00 22.60 -8.46
C PHE A 195 -2.76 22.54 -7.12
N GLY A 196 -2.26 23.16 -6.09
CA GLY A 196 -2.92 23.16 -4.78
C GLY A 196 -1.96 23.28 -3.62
N SER A 197 -2.46 23.02 -2.42
CA SER A 197 -1.66 23.11 -1.21
C SER A 197 -0.50 22.14 -1.20
N VAL A 198 0.59 22.57 -0.57
CA VAL A 198 1.79 21.75 -0.40
C VAL A 198 2.18 21.80 1.08
N ILE A 199 2.60 20.64 1.60
CA ILE A 199 3.11 20.55 2.98
C ILE A 199 4.62 20.45 2.93
N ILE A 200 5.30 21.19 3.81
CA ILE A 200 6.72 20.99 4.06
C ILE A 200 6.87 20.52 5.49
N GLU A 201 7.37 19.29 5.66
CA GLU A 201 7.56 18.63 6.96
C GLU A 201 9.04 18.55 7.29
N GLU A 202 9.35 18.44 8.58
CA GLU A 202 10.71 18.12 8.99
C GLU A 202 11.11 16.75 8.44
N LYS A 203 12.37 16.65 7.99
CA LYS A 203 12.92 15.36 7.56
C LYS A 203 13.34 14.59 8.82
N ILE A 204 12.81 13.40 8.97
CA ILE A 204 13.05 12.58 10.15
C ILE A 204 13.98 11.43 9.76
N GLU A 205 15.02 11.23 10.55
CA GLU A 205 15.95 10.13 10.34
C GLU A 205 15.54 8.93 11.18
N GLY A 206 15.45 7.77 10.55
CA GLY A 206 15.05 6.56 11.26
C GLY A 206 14.82 5.40 10.31
N GLU A 207 14.13 4.39 10.83
CA GLU A 207 13.76 3.23 10.05
C GLU A 207 12.24 3.11 10.03
N GLU A 208 11.69 2.86 8.84
CA GLU A 208 10.24 2.84 8.64
C GLU A 208 9.66 1.46 8.96
N SER A 209 8.43 1.48 9.47
CA SER A 209 7.59 0.29 9.58
C SER A 209 6.18 0.63 9.11
N SER A 210 5.45 -0.39 8.66
CA SER A 210 4.05 -0.25 8.30
C SER A 210 3.22 -1.10 9.25
N PHE A 211 2.25 -0.49 9.90
CA PHE A 211 1.34 -1.14 10.82
C PHE A 211 -0.02 -1.21 10.13
N GLN A 212 -0.60 -2.40 10.09
CA GLN A 212 -1.94 -2.55 9.53
C GLN A 212 -2.87 -3.19 10.55
N ALA A 213 -4.17 -2.94 10.41
CA ALA A 213 -5.18 -3.51 11.29
C ALA A 213 -6.51 -3.58 10.53
N PHE A 214 -7.35 -4.51 10.95
CA PHE A 214 -8.73 -4.57 10.48
C PHE A 214 -9.64 -4.02 11.56
N CYS A 215 -10.51 -3.09 11.18
CA CYS A 215 -11.43 -2.44 12.10
C CYS A 215 -12.86 -2.88 11.80
N ASP A 216 -13.59 -3.22 12.85
CA ASP A 216 -14.98 -3.66 12.73
C ASP A 216 -15.97 -2.61 13.26
N GLY A 217 -15.47 -1.40 13.53
CA GLY A 217 -16.27 -0.32 14.10
C GLY A 217 -16.23 -0.26 15.62
N LYS A 218 -15.92 -1.37 16.27
CA LYS A 218 -15.84 -1.47 17.74
C LYS A 218 -14.45 -1.88 18.19
N HIS A 219 -13.77 -2.72 17.42
CA HIS A 219 -12.49 -3.31 17.77
C HIS A 219 -11.48 -3.06 16.64
N LEU A 220 -10.22 -3.03 17.02
CA LEU A 220 -9.10 -2.94 16.10
C LEU A 220 -8.32 -4.25 16.25
N ALA A 221 -8.25 -5.03 15.17
CA ALA A 221 -7.52 -6.31 15.13
C ALA A 221 -6.18 -6.06 14.43
N PRO A 222 -5.06 -5.98 15.17
CA PRO A 222 -3.77 -5.64 14.58
C PRO A 222 -3.17 -6.79 13.78
N LEU A 223 -2.39 -6.43 12.76
CA LEU A 223 -1.63 -7.36 11.94
C LEU A 223 -0.14 -7.10 12.17
N PRO A 224 0.74 -8.07 11.90
CA PRO A 224 2.16 -7.88 12.10
C PRO A 224 2.74 -6.73 11.27
N ASP A 225 3.81 -6.11 11.78
CA ASP A 225 4.52 -5.07 11.05
C ASP A 225 5.15 -5.61 9.78
N THR A 226 5.18 -4.73 8.77
CA THR A 226 5.88 -5.00 7.51
C THR A 226 6.82 -3.84 7.21
N ARG A 227 7.81 -4.09 6.36
CA ARG A 227 8.74 -3.08 5.87
C ARG A 227 8.49 -2.85 4.39
N ASP A 228 8.22 -1.60 4.02
CA ASP A 228 7.97 -1.21 2.64
C ASP A 228 9.26 -0.69 2.00
N TYR A 229 9.41 -0.89 0.69
CA TYR A 229 10.52 -0.37 -0.11
C TYR A 229 9.94 0.58 -1.14
N LYS A 230 9.94 1.86 -0.83
CA LYS A 230 9.29 2.88 -1.65
C LYS A 230 10.15 3.37 -2.82
N ARG A 231 11.47 3.36 -2.66
CA ARG A 231 12.36 3.87 -3.71
C ARG A 231 12.44 2.89 -4.88
N ALA A 232 12.61 3.44 -6.08
CA ALA A 232 12.57 2.65 -7.30
C ALA A 232 13.75 1.70 -7.44
N PHE A 233 14.95 2.13 -7.03
CA PHE A 233 16.19 1.40 -7.37
C PHE A 233 16.88 0.82 -6.13
N ASP A 234 17.74 -0.17 -6.37
CA ASP A 234 18.55 -0.80 -5.32
C ASP A 234 19.30 0.27 -4.52
N GLY A 235 19.47 0.01 -3.23
CA GLY A 235 20.11 0.95 -2.33
C GLY A 235 19.23 2.10 -1.91
N ASP A 236 17.92 1.95 -2.12
CA ASP A 236 16.93 2.99 -1.80
C ASP A 236 17.24 4.28 -2.54
N LYS A 237 17.51 4.15 -3.83
CA LYS A 237 17.80 5.28 -4.71
C LYS A 237 16.66 5.51 -5.69
N GLY A 238 16.66 6.69 -6.29
CA GLY A 238 15.67 7.05 -7.29
C GLY A 238 14.39 7.60 -6.69
N PRO A 239 13.36 7.77 -7.52
CA PRO A 239 12.12 8.38 -7.03
C PRO A 239 11.32 7.44 -6.13
N ASN A 240 10.41 8.02 -5.36
CA ASN A 240 9.43 7.25 -4.62
C ASN A 240 8.43 6.64 -5.59
N THR A 241 7.95 5.46 -5.25
CA THR A 241 6.97 4.73 -6.06
C THR A 241 5.80 4.31 -5.17
N GLY A 242 4.91 3.52 -5.73
CA GLY A 242 3.81 2.92 -4.97
C GLY A 242 4.24 1.80 -4.03
N GLY A 243 5.53 1.42 -4.07
CA GLY A 243 6.10 0.33 -3.31
C GLY A 243 6.63 -0.74 -4.24
N MET A 244 7.94 -1.01 -4.16
CA MET A 244 8.59 -2.01 -5.00
C MET A 244 8.58 -3.40 -4.38
N GLY A 245 8.34 -3.46 -3.08
CA GLY A 245 8.29 -4.73 -2.36
C GLY A 245 8.19 -4.50 -0.87
N SER A 246 8.13 -5.60 -0.13
CA SER A 246 7.90 -5.53 1.31
C SER A 246 8.30 -6.85 1.95
N TYR A 247 8.59 -6.84 3.24
CA TYR A 247 8.79 -8.08 3.97
C TYR A 247 8.21 -8.01 5.37
N LYS A 248 8.01 -9.19 5.94
CA LYS A 248 7.55 -9.40 7.29
C LYS A 248 8.47 -10.43 7.95
N ASN A 249 8.82 -10.19 9.20
CA ASN A 249 9.60 -11.16 9.98
C ASN A 249 8.70 -12.34 10.41
N THR A 250 9.29 -13.32 11.04
CA THR A 250 8.55 -14.52 11.50
C THR A 250 7.45 -14.16 12.50
N GLY A 251 7.75 -13.25 13.44
CA GLY A 251 6.77 -12.77 14.41
C GLY A 251 6.12 -11.46 13.97
N ASP A 252 5.60 -10.72 14.95
CA ASP A 252 4.90 -9.47 14.71
C ASP A 252 5.84 -8.28 14.55
N VAL A 253 7.09 -8.42 14.92
CA VAL A 253 8.05 -7.33 15.05
C VAL A 253 9.15 -7.47 14.00
N LEU A 254 9.48 -6.37 13.34
CA LEU A 254 10.55 -6.36 12.33
C LEU A 254 11.91 -6.55 13.02
N PRO A 255 12.92 -7.06 12.28
CA PRO A 255 14.23 -7.39 12.90
C PRO A 255 14.92 -6.22 13.61
N PHE A 256 14.67 -4.99 13.17
CA PHE A 256 15.33 -3.81 13.73
C PHE A 256 14.51 -3.14 14.83
N LEU A 257 13.38 -3.73 15.21
CA LEU A 257 12.48 -3.18 16.24
C LEU A 257 12.39 -4.12 17.43
N THR A 258 11.93 -3.58 18.56
CA THR A 258 11.70 -4.35 19.78
C THR A 258 10.21 -4.51 20.03
N ARG A 259 9.87 -5.36 21.00
CA ARG A 259 8.49 -5.49 21.44
C ARG A 259 7.96 -4.18 22.01
N ASP A 260 8.83 -3.39 22.63
CA ASP A 260 8.44 -2.08 23.14
C ASP A 260 8.08 -1.13 22.01
N ASP A 261 8.82 -1.17 20.90
CA ASP A 261 8.50 -0.39 19.72
C ASP A 261 7.12 -0.76 19.19
N ARG A 262 6.84 -2.04 19.10
CA ARG A 262 5.53 -2.54 18.63
C ARG A 262 4.42 -2.07 19.57
N ALA A 263 4.66 -2.12 20.88
CA ALA A 263 3.66 -1.67 21.86
C ALA A 263 3.34 -0.18 21.68
N LYS A 264 4.35 0.62 21.37
CA LYS A 264 4.15 2.05 21.13
C LYS A 264 3.34 2.31 19.86
N GLU A 265 3.64 1.56 18.80
CA GLU A 265 2.85 1.63 17.56
C GLU A 265 1.38 1.31 17.86
N LEU A 266 1.14 0.23 18.57
CA LEU A 266 -0.21 -0.22 18.88
C LEU A 266 -0.95 0.81 19.70
N GLU A 267 -0.28 1.44 20.68
CA GLU A 267 -0.89 2.47 21.50
C GLU A 267 -1.32 3.66 20.62
N VAL A 268 -0.47 4.09 19.70
CA VAL A 268 -0.79 5.22 18.83
C VAL A 268 -1.96 4.88 17.90
N VAL A 269 -1.93 3.71 17.27
CA VAL A 269 -3.00 3.31 16.34
C VAL A 269 -4.31 3.12 17.10
N THR A 270 -4.27 2.54 18.30
CA THR A 270 -5.47 2.39 19.14
C THR A 270 -6.06 3.76 19.47
N ARG A 271 -5.20 4.72 19.83
CA ARG A 271 -5.64 6.08 20.13
C ARG A 271 -6.29 6.73 18.92
N ILE A 272 -5.68 6.56 17.73
CA ILE A 272 -6.26 7.07 16.49
C ILE A 272 -7.64 6.46 16.27
N PHE A 273 -7.73 5.15 16.36
CA PHE A 273 -8.99 4.44 16.16
C PHE A 273 -10.07 4.95 17.12
N GLU A 274 -9.75 5.03 18.42
CA GLU A 274 -10.72 5.40 19.44
C GLU A 274 -11.18 6.84 19.33
N ARG A 275 -10.28 7.76 18.98
CA ARG A 275 -10.62 9.18 18.93
C ARG A 275 -11.15 9.63 17.58
N TRP A 276 -10.84 8.89 16.52
CA TRP A 276 -11.28 9.22 15.18
C TRP A 276 -12.68 8.68 14.91
N ARG A 277 -12.99 7.51 15.39
CA ARG A 277 -14.30 6.91 15.13
C ARG A 277 -15.40 7.64 15.90
N LYS A 278 -16.59 7.63 15.32
CA LYS A 278 -17.80 8.09 16.02
C LYS A 278 -18.46 6.87 16.63
N LYS A 279 -18.83 6.98 17.88
CA LYS A 279 -19.51 5.87 18.56
C LYS A 279 -20.88 5.63 17.96
N ASP A 280 -21.22 4.39 17.82
CA ASP A 280 -22.58 3.94 17.45
C ASP A 280 -23.03 4.28 16.03
N ASP A 281 -22.13 4.75 15.15
CA ASP A 281 -22.48 5.02 13.74
C ASP A 281 -21.83 4.08 12.75
N GLY A 282 -21.05 3.10 13.22
CA GLY A 282 -20.35 2.17 12.35
C GLY A 282 -19.26 2.82 11.51
N SER A 283 -18.76 3.97 11.94
CA SER A 283 -17.86 4.80 11.15
C SER A 283 -16.60 4.08 10.66
N LEU A 284 -16.04 3.19 11.47
CA LEU A 284 -14.89 2.41 11.05
C LEU A 284 -15.21 0.92 10.90
N ARG A 285 -16.49 0.60 10.70
CA ARG A 285 -16.93 -0.77 10.43
C ARG A 285 -16.43 -1.20 9.04
N GLY A 286 -15.74 -2.33 9.00
CA GLY A 286 -15.26 -2.87 7.74
C GLY A 286 -14.10 -2.08 7.13
N VAL A 287 -13.29 -1.43 7.96
CA VAL A 287 -12.23 -0.57 7.45
C VAL A 287 -10.86 -1.14 7.76
N PRO A 288 -10.05 -1.46 6.74
CA PRO A 288 -8.64 -1.74 6.96
C PRO A 288 -7.91 -0.42 7.21
N LEU A 289 -7.06 -0.40 8.24
CA LEU A 289 -6.19 0.76 8.51
C LEU A 289 -4.75 0.40 8.18
N TYR A 290 -4.04 1.37 7.64
CA TYR A 290 -2.62 1.29 7.32
C TYR A 290 -1.96 2.53 7.91
N VAL A 291 -0.96 2.34 8.76
CA VAL A 291 -0.23 3.46 9.36
C VAL A 291 1.26 3.26 9.14
N ALA A 292 1.88 4.21 8.47
CA ALA A 292 3.33 4.20 8.26
C ALA A 292 4.00 4.99 9.36
N PHE A 293 4.99 4.37 10.01
CA PHE A 293 5.75 4.96 11.10
C PHE A 293 7.22 5.11 10.74
N MET A 294 7.87 6.09 11.35
CA MET A 294 9.33 6.24 11.36
C MET A 294 9.80 6.07 12.79
N HIS A 295 10.66 5.09 13.04
CA HIS A 295 11.28 4.90 14.35
C HIS A 295 12.58 5.66 14.39
N THR A 296 12.72 6.55 15.37
CA THR A 296 13.86 7.45 15.50
C THR A 296 14.65 7.12 16.75
N GLY A 297 15.74 7.82 16.97
CA GLY A 297 16.51 7.69 18.21
C GLY A 297 15.74 8.14 19.46
N LYS A 298 14.74 9.00 19.28
CA LYS A 298 13.99 9.61 20.39
C LYS A 298 12.53 9.19 20.44
N GLY A 299 12.18 8.12 19.75
CA GLY A 299 10.80 7.65 19.73
C GLY A 299 10.25 7.59 18.31
N LEU A 300 8.95 7.43 18.20
CA LEU A 300 8.37 7.17 16.91
C LEU A 300 7.60 8.37 16.37
N LYS A 301 7.54 8.48 15.04
CA LYS A 301 6.74 9.50 14.36
C LYS A 301 5.84 8.81 13.33
N ILE A 302 4.69 9.43 13.09
CA ILE A 302 3.72 8.91 12.13
C ILE A 302 3.94 9.60 10.78
N LEU A 303 4.09 8.79 9.73
CA LEU A 303 4.29 9.32 8.38
C LEU A 303 2.97 9.52 7.65
N GLU A 304 2.10 8.53 7.66
CA GLU A 304 0.78 8.65 7.04
C GLU A 304 -0.15 7.56 7.55
N ASN A 305 -1.44 7.83 7.37
CA ASN A 305 -2.52 6.93 7.73
C ASN A 305 -3.43 6.78 6.52
N ASN A 306 -3.69 5.54 6.11
CA ASN A 306 -4.60 5.27 5.01
C ASN A 306 -5.67 4.31 5.47
N SER A 307 -6.88 4.45 4.93
CA SER A 307 -8.02 3.60 5.31
C SER A 307 -8.24 2.50 4.29
N ARG A 308 -7.15 1.89 3.87
CA ARG A 308 -7.19 0.78 2.91
C ARG A 308 -5.92 -0.06 3.11
N PRO A 309 -5.93 -1.34 2.67
CA PRO A 309 -4.75 -2.17 2.85
C PRO A 309 -3.54 -1.62 2.10
N GLY A 310 -2.35 -1.87 2.63
CA GLY A 310 -1.11 -1.48 1.95
C GLY A 310 -0.87 -2.31 0.70
N ASP A 311 -0.25 -1.70 -0.30
CA ASP A 311 0.14 -2.36 -1.54
C ASP A 311 1.62 -2.05 -1.77
N PRO A 312 2.54 -2.96 -1.53
CA PRO A 312 2.36 -4.42 -1.44
C PRO A 312 2.17 -5.02 -0.05
N GLU A 313 2.14 -4.25 1.01
CA GLU A 313 2.29 -4.77 2.38
C GLU A 313 1.26 -5.84 2.78
N ILE A 314 -0.01 -5.69 2.34
CA ILE A 314 -1.03 -6.68 2.74
C ILE A 314 -0.74 -8.06 2.14
N MET A 315 0.06 -8.12 1.08
CA MET A 315 0.42 -9.38 0.45
C MET A 315 1.45 -10.17 1.27
N ASN A 316 2.01 -9.54 2.32
CA ASN A 316 2.77 -10.28 3.33
C ASN A 316 1.85 -11.04 4.29
N ILE A 317 0.60 -10.64 4.37
CA ILE A 317 -0.31 -11.07 5.43
C ILE A 317 -1.34 -12.09 4.91
N LEU A 318 -2.02 -11.76 3.81
CA LEU A 318 -3.13 -12.60 3.33
C LEU A 318 -2.72 -14.04 3.04
N PRO A 319 -1.54 -14.31 2.45
CA PRO A 319 -1.17 -15.71 2.17
C PRO A 319 -0.92 -16.55 3.42
N ILE A 320 -0.65 -15.93 4.57
CA ILE A 320 -0.39 -16.68 5.82
C ILE A 320 -1.57 -16.62 6.79
N LEU A 321 -2.70 -16.13 6.34
CA LEU A 321 -3.91 -16.06 7.17
C LEU A 321 -4.42 -17.47 7.44
N LYS A 322 -4.56 -17.82 8.73
CA LYS A 322 -5.11 -19.12 9.14
C LYS A 322 -6.64 -19.08 9.17
N ASP A 323 -7.19 -17.93 9.52
CA ASP A 323 -8.64 -17.75 9.52
C ASP A 323 -9.17 -17.75 8.08
N ASP A 324 -10.39 -18.21 7.92
CA ASP A 324 -11.10 -18.10 6.63
C ASP A 324 -11.35 -16.61 6.38
N PHE A 325 -10.86 -16.08 5.25
CA PHE A 325 -10.98 -14.64 4.99
C PHE A 325 -12.44 -14.20 4.83
N ILE A 326 -13.32 -15.09 4.36
CA ILE A 326 -14.75 -14.79 4.32
C ILE A 326 -15.26 -14.52 5.75
N ASP A 327 -14.87 -15.36 6.71
CA ASP A 327 -15.26 -15.15 8.11
C ASP A 327 -14.70 -13.85 8.67
N VAL A 328 -13.45 -13.53 8.34
CA VAL A 328 -12.83 -12.26 8.76
C VAL A 328 -13.64 -11.09 8.22
N CYS A 329 -14.01 -11.14 6.95
CA CYS A 329 -14.80 -10.08 6.33
C CYS A 329 -16.15 -9.91 7.03
N TYR A 330 -16.86 -11.01 7.30
CA TYR A 330 -18.14 -10.92 8.01
C TYR A 330 -17.97 -10.36 9.41
N LYS A 331 -16.92 -10.76 10.13
CA LYS A 331 -16.68 -10.22 11.48
C LYS A 331 -16.36 -8.73 11.44
N MET A 332 -15.64 -8.27 10.39
CA MET A 332 -15.42 -6.83 10.20
C MET A 332 -16.74 -6.07 10.03
N LEU A 333 -17.66 -6.68 9.30
CA LEU A 333 -18.96 -6.03 9.02
C LEU A 333 -19.92 -6.12 10.19
N GLU A 334 -19.78 -7.14 11.04
CA GLU A 334 -20.71 -7.41 12.14
C GLU A 334 -20.23 -6.87 13.49
N GLY A 335 -19.02 -6.34 13.58
CA GLY A 335 -18.53 -5.74 14.80
C GLY A 335 -17.99 -6.73 15.82
N ASN A 336 -17.52 -7.90 15.38
CA ASN A 336 -17.01 -8.91 16.30
C ASN A 336 -15.67 -9.52 15.89
N LEU A 337 -14.81 -8.71 15.26
CA LEU A 337 -13.46 -9.13 14.90
C LEU A 337 -12.49 -8.71 16.01
N LEU A 338 -12.17 -9.64 16.91
CA LEU A 338 -11.29 -9.36 18.04
C LEU A 338 -9.81 -9.53 17.66
N ARG A 339 -9.51 -10.48 16.79
CA ARG A 339 -8.14 -10.78 16.39
C ARG A 339 -8.14 -11.59 15.11
N VAL A 340 -6.99 -11.69 14.46
CA VAL A 340 -6.77 -12.57 13.31
C VAL A 340 -5.63 -13.52 13.65
N GLU A 341 -5.76 -14.76 13.22
CA GLU A 341 -4.72 -15.77 13.40
C GLU A 341 -3.91 -15.94 12.12
N LEU A 342 -2.60 -15.94 12.27
CA LEU A 342 -1.66 -16.07 11.16
C LEU A 342 -0.70 -17.21 11.39
N GLU A 343 -0.20 -17.79 10.31
CA GLU A 343 0.91 -18.74 10.40
C GLU A 343 2.16 -18.00 10.88
N LYS A 344 2.97 -18.69 11.66
CA LYS A 344 4.23 -18.14 12.13
C LYS A 344 5.26 -18.31 11.02
N ALA A 345 5.35 -17.32 10.15
CA ALA A 345 6.18 -17.39 8.95
C ALA A 345 6.69 -16.00 8.57
N ALA A 346 7.88 -15.96 7.98
CA ALA A 346 8.39 -14.76 7.33
C ALA A 346 7.87 -14.71 5.91
N THR A 347 7.62 -13.51 5.40
CA THR A 347 7.17 -13.33 4.03
C THR A 347 7.97 -12.23 3.34
N VAL A 348 8.17 -12.39 2.04
CA VAL A 348 8.82 -11.39 1.20
C VAL A 348 7.99 -11.21 -0.06
N VAL A 349 7.76 -9.98 -0.44
CA VAL A 349 6.99 -9.63 -1.64
C VAL A 349 7.85 -8.70 -2.50
N THR A 350 7.94 -8.97 -3.80
CA THR A 350 8.65 -8.08 -4.72
C THR A 350 7.85 -7.97 -6.01
N TYR A 351 7.73 -6.73 -6.50
CA TYR A 351 7.11 -6.44 -7.78
C TYR A 351 8.13 -6.49 -8.92
N LYS A 352 7.71 -7.01 -10.06
CA LYS A 352 8.42 -6.90 -11.33
C LYS A 352 7.63 -5.90 -12.17
N VAL A 353 8.34 -4.94 -12.77
CA VAL A 353 7.71 -3.74 -13.33
C VAL A 353 8.26 -3.44 -14.73
N PRO A 354 7.53 -2.68 -15.55
CA PRO A 354 8.04 -2.34 -16.89
C PRO A 354 9.13 -1.26 -16.83
N PRO A 355 9.95 -1.12 -17.88
CA PRO A 355 11.03 -0.14 -17.88
C PRO A 355 10.58 1.31 -17.70
N SER A 356 9.33 1.62 -18.05
CA SER A 356 8.77 2.95 -17.87
C SER A 356 8.46 3.29 -16.41
N TYR A 357 8.36 2.27 -15.55
CA TYR A 357 7.98 2.50 -14.16
C TYR A 357 9.20 2.93 -13.33
N GLY A 358 9.02 3.95 -12.51
CA GLY A 358 10.08 4.42 -11.61
C GLY A 358 11.25 5.06 -12.31
N GLY A 359 11.14 5.37 -13.60
CA GLY A 359 12.22 6.02 -14.34
C GLY A 359 13.39 5.13 -14.69
N TYR A 360 13.20 3.80 -14.68
CA TYR A 360 14.30 2.86 -14.91
C TYR A 360 14.89 3.01 -16.30
N LEU A 361 14.04 3.18 -17.32
CA LEU A 361 14.52 3.33 -18.69
C LEU A 361 15.45 4.54 -18.83
N ASP A 362 15.10 5.64 -18.15
CA ASP A 362 15.92 6.87 -18.22
C ASP A 362 17.23 6.71 -17.44
N ALA A 363 17.16 6.01 -16.31
CA ALA A 363 18.34 5.83 -15.44
C ALA A 363 19.31 4.78 -15.98
N PHE A 364 18.79 3.74 -16.62
CA PHE A 364 19.59 2.58 -17.04
C PHE A 364 19.26 2.15 -18.47
N PRO A 365 19.39 3.06 -19.45
CA PRO A 365 18.95 2.72 -20.82
C PRO A 365 19.70 1.53 -21.43
N ASP A 366 20.95 1.34 -21.04
CA ASP A 366 21.76 0.25 -21.59
C ASP A 366 21.40 -1.13 -21.01
N LEU A 367 20.63 -1.15 -19.92
CA LEU A 367 20.20 -2.41 -19.30
C LEU A 367 18.86 -2.89 -19.84
N VAL A 368 18.15 -2.05 -20.57
CA VAL A 368 16.82 -2.41 -21.09
C VAL A 368 16.97 -3.03 -22.49
N VAL A 369 16.50 -4.25 -22.64
CA VAL A 369 16.48 -4.92 -23.93
C VAL A 369 15.30 -4.38 -24.73
N GLN A 370 15.55 -3.44 -25.62
CA GLN A 370 14.50 -2.72 -26.34
C GLN A 370 13.57 -3.63 -27.13
N GLU A 371 14.09 -4.72 -27.68
CA GLU A 371 13.30 -5.67 -28.45
C GLU A 371 12.27 -6.39 -27.58
N GLU A 372 12.47 -6.41 -26.26
CA GLU A 372 11.56 -7.05 -25.33
C GLU A 372 10.45 -6.11 -24.83
N VAL A 373 10.65 -4.80 -24.98
CA VAL A 373 9.67 -3.81 -24.53
C VAL A 373 8.38 -4.01 -25.32
N ASP A 374 7.25 -4.01 -24.63
CA ASP A 374 5.91 -4.20 -25.21
C ASP A 374 5.67 -5.61 -25.77
N LYS A 375 6.59 -6.56 -25.53
CA LYS A 375 6.35 -7.96 -25.86
C LYS A 375 5.54 -8.63 -24.76
N PRO A 376 4.93 -9.78 -25.06
CA PRO A 376 4.15 -10.49 -24.02
C PRO A 376 4.97 -10.85 -22.80
N VAL A 377 4.29 -10.91 -21.66
CA VAL A 377 4.84 -11.36 -20.38
C VAL A 377 4.31 -12.77 -20.14
N TYR A 378 5.20 -13.70 -19.80
CA TYR A 378 4.86 -15.10 -19.61
C TYR A 378 5.00 -15.48 -18.13
N LEU A 379 3.89 -15.96 -17.55
CA LEU A 379 3.84 -16.36 -16.15
C LEU A 379 3.85 -17.87 -15.96
N SER A 380 3.85 -18.65 -17.04
CA SER A 380 3.71 -20.09 -16.95
C SER A 380 4.80 -20.76 -16.10
N ARG A 381 6.07 -20.38 -16.31
CA ARG A 381 7.16 -20.95 -15.51
C ARG A 381 7.04 -20.58 -14.03
N ALA A 382 6.66 -19.35 -13.74
CA ALA A 382 6.46 -18.92 -12.35
C ALA A 382 5.29 -19.67 -11.71
N ASN A 383 4.21 -19.85 -12.47
CA ASN A 383 3.05 -20.60 -11.98
C ASN A 383 3.39 -22.08 -11.74
N GLU A 384 4.31 -22.64 -12.53
CA GLU A 384 4.74 -24.03 -12.30
C GLU A 384 5.47 -24.20 -10.97
N LEU A 385 6.11 -23.14 -10.48
CA LEU A 385 6.76 -23.19 -9.18
C LEU A 385 5.77 -23.44 -8.04
N THR A 386 4.49 -23.14 -8.26
CA THR A 386 3.47 -23.46 -7.26
C THR A 386 3.33 -24.98 -7.09
N LYS A 387 3.66 -25.76 -8.12
CA LYS A 387 3.67 -27.23 -8.00
C LYS A 387 4.84 -27.70 -7.13
N LYS A 388 5.98 -26.99 -7.24
CA LYS A 388 7.19 -27.33 -6.47
C LYS A 388 7.07 -26.88 -5.02
N TYR A 389 6.61 -25.65 -4.79
CA TYR A 389 6.62 -25.04 -3.47
C TYR A 389 5.24 -24.98 -2.80
N GLY A 390 4.18 -25.34 -3.52
CA GLY A 390 2.83 -25.33 -2.99
C GLY A 390 2.41 -23.95 -2.53
N ASN A 391 1.81 -23.89 -1.36
CA ASN A 391 1.28 -22.64 -0.83
C ASN A 391 2.36 -21.64 -0.39
N LYS A 392 3.62 -22.04 -0.45
CA LYS A 392 4.71 -21.17 -0.02
C LYS A 392 5.00 -20.05 -1.04
N ILE A 393 4.60 -20.22 -2.28
CA ILE A 393 4.78 -19.21 -3.32
C ILE A 393 3.44 -18.80 -3.92
N ARG A 394 3.31 -17.51 -4.19
CA ARG A 394 2.14 -16.94 -4.86
C ARG A 394 2.61 -15.99 -5.95
N VAL A 395 1.93 -16.01 -7.09
CA VAL A 395 2.19 -15.10 -8.20
C VAL A 395 0.91 -14.30 -8.43
N TYR A 396 0.99 -12.98 -8.25
CA TYR A 396 -0.17 -12.11 -8.31
C TYR A 396 -0.04 -11.10 -9.45
N PRO A 397 -0.67 -11.36 -10.61
CA PRO A 397 -0.68 -10.38 -11.70
C PRO A 397 -1.29 -9.06 -11.22
N GLY A 398 -0.72 -7.95 -11.66
CA GLY A 398 -1.18 -6.62 -11.29
C GLY A 398 -1.55 -5.81 -12.51
N SER A 399 -0.71 -4.81 -12.83
CA SER A 399 -0.94 -3.94 -13.98
C SER A 399 -0.51 -4.66 -15.27
N MET A 400 -1.34 -5.60 -15.67
CA MET A 400 -1.15 -6.35 -16.91
C MET A 400 -2.51 -6.84 -17.40
N GLU A 401 -2.61 -7.11 -18.70
CA GLU A 401 -3.89 -7.48 -19.27
C GLU A 401 -3.78 -8.59 -20.29
N LEU A 402 -4.82 -9.39 -20.36
CA LEU A 402 -4.97 -10.41 -21.37
C LEU A 402 -5.47 -9.76 -22.67
N ARG A 403 -4.75 -9.97 -23.77
CA ARG A 403 -5.15 -9.59 -25.13
C ARG A 403 -5.09 -10.82 -25.99
N ASP A 404 -6.26 -11.24 -26.45
CA ASP A 404 -6.36 -12.52 -27.18
C ASP A 404 -5.85 -13.65 -26.28
N ARG A 405 -4.71 -14.25 -26.59
CA ARG A 405 -4.19 -15.38 -25.84
C ARG A 405 -2.93 -15.07 -25.05
N GLU A 406 -2.50 -13.82 -25.06
CA GLU A 406 -1.25 -13.44 -24.43
C GLU A 406 -1.47 -12.29 -23.45
N THR A 407 -0.55 -12.14 -22.49
CA THR A 407 -0.64 -11.12 -21.48
C THR A 407 0.46 -10.10 -21.66
N TYR A 408 0.12 -8.84 -21.41
CA TYR A 408 1.03 -7.70 -21.64
C TYR A 408 1.07 -6.81 -20.41
N ALA A 409 2.26 -6.30 -20.10
CA ALA A 409 2.43 -5.32 -19.04
C ALA A 409 1.76 -4.01 -19.43
N LEU A 410 1.15 -3.35 -18.46
CA LEU A 410 0.63 -2.01 -18.62
C LEU A 410 1.62 -1.03 -17.95
N LYS A 411 1.15 0.15 -17.53
CA LYS A 411 2.07 1.22 -17.13
C LYS A 411 2.52 1.16 -15.67
N SER A 412 1.79 0.46 -14.81
CA SER A 412 2.14 0.39 -13.40
C SER A 412 2.83 -0.95 -13.07
N ARG A 413 2.81 -1.34 -11.80
CA ARG A 413 3.53 -2.54 -11.32
C ARG A 413 2.87 -3.80 -11.90
N THR A 414 3.64 -4.55 -12.67
CA THR A 414 3.11 -5.61 -13.54
C THR A 414 2.65 -6.84 -12.80
N VAL A 415 3.53 -7.41 -11.97
CA VAL A 415 3.24 -8.69 -11.30
C VAL A 415 4.09 -8.78 -10.04
N CYS A 416 3.56 -9.37 -8.98
CA CYS A 416 4.37 -9.59 -7.80
C CYS A 416 4.45 -11.06 -7.46
N VAL A 417 5.53 -11.40 -6.73
CA VAL A 417 5.76 -12.74 -6.23
C VAL A 417 5.83 -12.66 -4.72
N UNK A 418 5.13 -13.55 -4.02
CA UNK A 418 5.13 -13.70 -2.63
C UNK A 418 5.78 -15.01 -2.33
N UNK A 419 6.67 -15.17 -1.30
CA UNK A 419 7.20 -16.32 -0.78
C UNK A 419 6.97 -16.35 0.70
N UNK A 420 6.61 -17.51 1.33
CA UNK A 420 6.45 -17.80 2.69
C UNK A 420 7.37 -18.89 3.04
N UNK A 421 8.34 -18.67 4.05
CA UNK A 421 9.22 -19.65 4.56
C UNK A 421 9.36 -19.48 6.06
N UNK A 422 10.28 -20.07 6.63
CA UNK A 422 10.62 -20.03 8.01
C UNK A 422 11.38 -18.85 8.44
N ASP A 423 12.05 -18.29 7.61
CA ASP A 423 12.85 -17.07 7.84
C ASP A 423 12.89 -16.19 6.59
N ILE A 424 13.34 -14.96 6.79
CA ILE A 424 13.36 -13.96 5.70
C ILE A 424 14.28 -14.43 4.56
N GLU A 425 15.43 -14.96 4.88
CA GLU A 425 16.40 -15.34 3.85
C GLU A 425 15.86 -16.44 2.95
N THR A 426 15.24 -17.45 3.54
CA THR A 426 14.64 -18.54 2.77
C THR A 426 13.46 -18.01 1.93
N ALA A 427 12.65 -17.16 2.52
CA ALA A 427 11.50 -16.57 1.79
C ALA A 427 12.01 -15.73 0.61
N ARG A 428 13.04 -14.96 0.83
CA ARG A 428 13.64 -14.15 -0.23
C ARG A 428 14.17 -15.01 -1.37
N SER A 429 14.84 -16.09 -1.01
CA SER A 429 15.37 -17.00 -2.01
C SER A 429 14.28 -17.52 -2.95
N UNK A 430 13.28 -17.82 -2.34
CA UNK A 430 12.14 -18.23 -3.04
C UNK A 430 11.42 -17.16 -3.77
N UNK A 431 11.44 -15.91 -3.50
CA UNK A 431 11.03 -14.80 -4.19
C UNK A 431 11.82 -14.54 -5.38
N LEU A 432 13.11 -14.71 -5.26
CA LEU A 432 13.98 -14.45 -6.43
C LEU A 432 13.83 -15.49 -7.54
N GLU A 433 13.70 -16.74 -7.14
CA GLU A 433 13.45 -17.80 -8.13
C GLU A 433 12.16 -17.53 -8.91
N GLY A 434 11.12 -17.11 -8.21
CA GLY A 434 9.85 -16.81 -8.87
C GLY A 434 9.94 -15.60 -9.81
N LEU A 435 10.67 -14.59 -9.40
CA LEU A 435 10.85 -13.41 -10.26
C LEU A 435 11.64 -13.76 -11.52
N GLU A 436 12.66 -14.59 -11.37
CA GLU A 436 13.46 -15.05 -12.49
C GLU A 436 12.62 -15.86 -13.49
N ALA A 437 11.62 -16.56 -13.00
CA ALA A 437 10.75 -17.39 -13.83
C ALA A 437 9.73 -16.58 -14.64
N ILE A 438 9.56 -15.29 -14.34
CA ILE A 438 8.68 -14.41 -15.10
C ILE A 438 9.47 -13.83 -16.26
N GLU A 439 9.00 -14.07 -17.48
CA GLU A 439 9.73 -13.76 -18.71
C GLU A 439 8.97 -12.75 -19.57
N GLY A 440 9.72 -11.99 -20.37
CA GLY A 440 9.15 -11.07 -21.35
C GLY A 440 8.90 -9.68 -20.82
N GLY A 441 8.56 -8.78 -21.75
CA GLY A 441 8.18 -7.40 -21.43
C GLY A 441 9.31 -6.51 -20.96
N ALA A 442 10.56 -6.96 -21.03
CA ALA A 442 11.72 -6.23 -20.49
C ALA A 442 11.52 -5.82 -19.04
N LEU A 443 10.81 -6.64 -18.27
CA LEU A 443 10.50 -6.33 -16.86
C LEU A 443 11.76 -6.36 -16.00
N TRP A 444 11.76 -5.54 -14.96
CA TRP A 444 12.87 -5.48 -14.01
C TRP A 444 12.32 -5.45 -12.59
N HIS A 445 13.19 -5.69 -11.61
CA HIS A 445 12.82 -5.64 -10.19
C HIS A 445 14.04 -5.24 -9.36
N ARG A 446 13.79 -4.72 -8.16
CA ARG A 446 14.86 -4.50 -7.19
C ARG A 446 15.40 -5.86 -6.76
N THR A 447 16.71 -5.92 -6.55
CA THR A 447 17.37 -7.16 -6.14
C THR A 447 17.66 -7.20 -4.64
N ASP A 448 17.46 -6.08 -3.93
CA ASP A 448 17.88 -5.94 -2.53
C ASP A 448 16.74 -6.02 -1.51
N ILE A 449 15.50 -6.24 -1.95
CA ILE A 449 14.37 -6.29 -1.02
C ILE A 449 14.56 -7.46 -0.06
N ALA A 450 14.58 -7.14 1.25
CA ALA A 450 14.76 -8.12 2.33
C ALA A 450 16.12 -8.82 2.30
N SER A 451 17.12 -8.23 1.62
CA SER A 451 18.47 -8.83 1.62
C SER A 451 19.04 -8.82 3.03
N GLU A 452 19.90 -9.80 3.32
CA GLU A 452 20.57 -9.87 4.61
C GLU A 452 21.31 -8.58 4.90
N GLU A 453 22.00 -8.06 3.87
CA GLU A 453 22.74 -6.80 3.99
C GLU A 453 21.81 -5.67 4.42
N HIS A 454 20.65 -5.53 3.80
CA HIS A 454 19.72 -4.45 4.14
C HIS A 454 19.16 -4.63 5.55
N VAL A 455 18.79 -5.85 5.91
CA VAL A 455 18.25 -6.13 7.26
C VAL A 455 19.29 -5.79 8.32
N VAL A 456 20.56 -6.20 8.10
CA VAL A 456 21.65 -5.90 9.04
C VAL A 456 21.87 -4.39 9.12
N MET A 457 21.87 -3.70 7.98
CA MET A 457 22.02 -2.23 7.96
C MET A 457 20.92 -1.54 8.77
N SER A 458 19.68 -2.03 8.65
CA SER A 458 18.56 -1.45 9.41
C SER A 458 18.78 -1.60 10.92
N LYS A 459 19.25 -2.78 11.35
CA LYS A 459 19.56 -3.03 12.75
C LYS A 459 20.66 -2.11 13.26
N LYS A 460 21.75 -1.99 12.49
CA LYS A 460 22.88 -1.13 12.85
C LYS A 460 22.46 0.33 12.92
N HIS A 461 21.64 0.78 11.97
CA HIS A 461 21.18 2.15 11.93
C HIS A 461 20.35 2.49 13.17
N MET A 462 19.41 1.60 13.54
CA MET A 462 18.60 1.84 14.74
C MET A 462 19.46 1.84 16.00
N ALA A 463 20.43 0.93 16.10
CA ALA A 463 21.34 0.90 17.26
C ALA A 463 22.13 2.20 17.36
N ALA A 464 22.62 2.70 16.23
CA ALA A 464 23.38 3.95 16.20
C ALA A 464 22.52 5.14 16.64
N LEU A 465 21.30 5.22 16.09
CA LEU A 465 20.39 6.31 16.44
C LEU A 465 20.05 6.32 17.93
N ARG A 466 19.88 5.12 18.52
CA ARG A 466 19.48 4.99 19.92
C ARG A 466 20.65 5.18 20.89
N SER A 467 21.89 5.14 20.40
CA SER A 467 23.06 5.37 21.24
C SER A 467 23.46 6.85 21.29
N GLU A 468 22.87 7.70 20.46
CA GLU A 468 23.17 9.13 20.47
C GLU A 468 22.54 9.77 21.72
N PRO A 469 23.30 10.68 22.41
CA PRO A 469 22.79 11.30 23.63
C PRO A 469 21.64 12.29 23.41
#